data_b10a3c0bd663f3b3c7460a339320d7da
#
_entry.id   b10a3c0bd663f3b3c7460a339320d7da
#
_cell.length_a   1.000
_cell.length_b   1.000
_cell.length_c   1.000
_cell.angle_alpha   90.00
_cell.angle_beta   90.00
_cell.angle_gamma   90.00
#
_symmetry.space_group_name_H-M   'P 1'
#
loop_
_entity.id
_entity.type
_entity.pdbx_description
1 polymer ?
#
loop_
_entity_poly.entity_id
_entity_poly.type
_entity_poly.pdbx_seq_one_letter_code
_entity_poly.pdbx_strand_id
1 'polypeptide(L)'
;TLRPLPSADCVSSVSVARLFGASIVTEADRWVVESPAGGIRVPDNVVDVGNSGTTLYFMTSMASLLPGYTVFTGDASIRRRPSTPLLDALTQLGAFATTTRPGSKSAPHIVRGPIKSGVVKVEGNPSQYISSLMLAAPMCDGMMTIECDNPAETPYIDMTADWMRRTGSPSSSTRRMRCSAANR
;
A
#
# COMPACT_ATOMS: atom_id res chain seq x y z
N THR A 1 6.71 10.11 15.61
CA THR A 1 6.37 11.27 14.77
C THR A 1 6.12 12.48 15.63
N LEU A 2 6.80 13.58 15.36
CA LEU A 2 6.61 14.86 16.05
C LEU A 2 5.69 15.76 15.22
N ARG A 3 4.82 16.51 15.91
CA ARG A 3 3.83 17.42 15.31
C ARG A 3 3.01 16.74 14.20
N PRO A 4 2.33 15.64 14.52
CA PRO A 4 1.50 14.93 13.55
C PRO A 4 0.34 15.84 13.10
N LEU A 5 -0.04 15.70 11.83
CA LEU A 5 -1.24 16.34 11.31
C LEU A 5 -2.47 15.48 11.67
N PRO A 6 -3.41 15.95 12.50
CA PRO A 6 -4.59 15.17 12.88
C PRO A 6 -5.69 15.27 11.81
N SER A 7 -5.33 15.05 10.54
CA SER A 7 -6.30 14.97 9.45
C SER A 7 -7.07 13.65 9.49
N ALA A 8 -8.24 13.61 8.89
CA ALA A 8 -9.04 12.39 8.79
C ALA A 8 -8.25 11.23 8.14
N ASP A 9 -7.45 11.52 7.11
CA ASP A 9 -6.56 10.55 6.46
C ASP A 9 -5.53 9.96 7.41
N CYS A 10 -4.86 10.81 8.22
CA CYS A 10 -3.86 10.35 9.18
C CYS A 10 -4.50 9.52 10.30
N VAL A 11 -5.69 9.91 10.77
CA VAL A 11 -6.45 9.14 11.77
C VAL A 11 -6.88 7.78 11.20
N SER A 12 -7.34 7.75 9.96
CA SER A 12 -7.64 6.48 9.26
C SER A 12 -6.40 5.58 9.17
N SER A 13 -5.25 6.14 8.81
CA SER A 13 -3.99 5.37 8.74
C SER A 13 -3.61 4.78 10.10
N VAL A 14 -3.77 5.53 11.19
CA VAL A 14 -3.52 5.03 12.57
C VAL A 14 -4.47 3.89 12.90
N SER A 15 -5.76 4.07 12.63
CA SER A 15 -6.77 3.04 12.92
C SER A 15 -6.50 1.75 12.16
N VAL A 16 -6.18 1.87 10.87
CA VAL A 16 -5.87 0.71 10.03
C VAL A 16 -4.56 0.05 10.46
N ALA A 17 -3.50 0.81 10.75
CA ALA A 17 -2.23 0.22 11.21
C ALA A 17 -2.39 -0.58 12.52
N ARG A 18 -3.27 -0.15 13.41
CA ARG A 18 -3.62 -0.90 14.62
C ARG A 18 -4.28 -2.25 14.31
N LEU A 19 -5.14 -2.32 13.31
CA LEU A 19 -5.73 -3.60 12.85
C LEU A 19 -4.66 -4.58 12.39
N PHE A 20 -3.60 -4.08 11.74
CA PHE A 20 -2.45 -4.90 11.33
C PHE A 20 -1.45 -5.18 12.47
N GLY A 21 -1.75 -4.74 13.70
CA GLY A 21 -1.00 -5.10 14.90
C GLY A 21 -0.06 -4.03 15.43
N ALA A 22 0.02 -2.86 14.83
CA ALA A 22 0.84 -1.78 15.35
C ALA A 22 0.28 -1.25 16.68
N SER A 23 1.16 -0.99 17.65
CA SER A 23 0.85 -0.23 18.84
C SER A 23 1.08 1.24 18.56
N ILE A 24 0.05 2.06 18.66
CA ILE A 24 0.15 3.49 18.36
C ILE A 24 -0.48 4.30 19.49
N VAL A 25 0.35 5.11 20.14
CA VAL A 25 -0.09 6.11 21.12
C VAL A 25 -0.12 7.47 20.43
N THR A 26 -1.28 8.13 20.46
CA THR A 26 -1.47 9.44 19.87
C THR A 26 -1.57 10.49 20.95
N GLU A 27 -0.61 11.42 20.99
CA GLU A 27 -0.60 12.60 21.85
C GLU A 27 -0.75 13.86 21.00
N ALA A 28 -1.02 14.99 21.62
CA ALA A 28 -1.28 16.24 20.89
C ALA A 28 -0.12 16.70 20.03
N ASP A 29 1.12 16.49 20.49
CA ASP A 29 2.35 16.96 19.85
C ASP A 29 3.19 15.85 19.22
N ARG A 30 2.86 14.58 19.49
CA ARG A 30 3.61 13.43 18.97
C ARG A 30 2.75 12.17 18.85
N TRP A 31 3.14 11.31 17.93
CA TRP A 31 2.64 9.93 17.87
C TRP A 31 3.82 8.96 18.05
N VAL A 32 3.65 7.99 18.92
CA VAL A 32 4.59 6.90 19.11
C VAL A 32 4.03 5.67 18.41
N VAL A 33 4.80 5.10 17.51
CA VAL A 33 4.40 3.93 16.73
C VAL A 33 5.40 2.82 17.00
N GLU A 34 4.91 1.69 17.44
CA GLU A 34 5.69 0.48 17.67
C GLU A 34 5.18 -0.63 16.76
N SER A 35 6.10 -1.23 16.03
CA SER A 35 5.79 -2.39 15.20
C SER A 35 5.57 -3.63 16.07
N PRO A 36 4.63 -4.51 15.70
CA PRO A 36 4.43 -5.76 16.43
C PRO A 36 5.67 -6.66 16.32
N ALA A 37 6.07 -7.29 17.43
CA ALA A 37 7.28 -8.11 17.52
C ALA A 37 7.32 -9.29 16.51
N GLY A 38 6.14 -9.78 16.12
CA GLY A 38 6.01 -10.87 15.13
C GLY A 38 5.75 -10.40 13.69
N GLY A 39 5.89 -9.11 13.40
CA GLY A 39 5.50 -8.52 12.12
C GLY A 39 4.00 -8.23 12.04
N ILE A 40 3.56 -7.74 10.88
CA ILE A 40 2.15 -7.44 10.65
C ILE A 40 1.30 -8.72 10.67
N ARG A 41 0.04 -8.59 11.08
CA ARG A 41 -0.90 -9.70 11.16
C ARG A 41 -2.14 -9.46 10.27
N VAL A 42 -2.82 -10.55 9.93
CA VAL A 42 -4.12 -10.46 9.25
C VAL A 42 -5.12 -9.77 10.18
N PRO A 43 -5.80 -8.72 9.73
CA PRO A 43 -6.85 -8.08 10.51
C PRO A 43 -7.99 -9.05 10.86
N ASP A 44 -8.53 -8.90 12.06
CA ASP A 44 -9.66 -9.70 12.55
C ASP A 44 -11.02 -9.14 12.11
N ASN A 45 -11.03 -8.01 11.43
CA ASN A 45 -12.23 -7.35 10.92
C ASN A 45 -11.98 -6.77 9.52
N VAL A 46 -13.06 -6.33 8.86
CA VAL A 46 -13.00 -5.56 7.62
C VAL A 46 -12.23 -4.26 7.86
N VAL A 47 -11.33 -3.94 6.96
CA VAL A 47 -10.51 -2.71 7.02
C VAL A 47 -11.28 -1.57 6.37
N ASP A 48 -11.86 -0.70 7.20
CA ASP A 48 -12.47 0.53 6.74
C ASP A 48 -11.45 1.67 6.78
N VAL A 49 -11.12 2.19 5.60
CA VAL A 49 -10.13 3.28 5.45
C VAL A 49 -10.79 4.68 5.50
N GLY A 50 -12.09 4.75 5.76
CA GLY A 50 -12.82 6.01 5.72
C GLY A 50 -12.74 6.66 4.34
N ASN A 51 -12.16 7.87 4.25
CA ASN A 51 -11.94 8.60 3.00
C ASN A 51 -10.48 8.55 2.50
N SER A 52 -9.61 7.79 3.14
CA SER A 52 -8.18 7.80 2.83
C SER A 52 -7.80 6.86 1.68
N GLY A 53 -7.60 7.41 0.49
CA GLY A 53 -7.12 6.66 -0.68
C GLY A 53 -5.69 6.14 -0.48
N THR A 54 -4.83 6.92 0.14
CA THR A 54 -3.45 6.51 0.45
C THR A 54 -3.44 5.30 1.38
N THR A 55 -4.23 5.35 2.46
CA THR A 55 -4.36 4.21 3.37
C THR A 55 -4.90 2.98 2.65
N LEU A 56 -5.91 3.16 1.78
CA LEU A 56 -6.45 2.05 0.99
C LEU A 56 -5.34 1.33 0.21
N TYR A 57 -4.61 2.06 -0.63
CA TYR A 57 -3.64 1.44 -1.54
C TYR A 57 -2.42 0.90 -0.79
N PHE A 58 -1.86 1.66 0.16
CA PHE A 58 -0.69 1.23 0.92
C PHE A 58 -0.99 -0.03 1.72
N MET A 59 -2.11 -0.06 2.43
CA MET A 59 -2.45 -1.21 3.27
C MET A 59 -2.96 -2.42 2.46
N THR A 60 -3.48 -2.21 1.25
CA THR A 60 -3.77 -3.32 0.33
C THR A 60 -2.49 -4.06 -0.07
N SER A 61 -1.42 -3.33 -0.42
CA SER A 61 -0.12 -3.97 -0.71
C SER A 61 0.50 -4.61 0.53
N MET A 62 0.36 -4.00 1.72
CA MET A 62 0.83 -4.62 2.97
C MET A 62 0.06 -5.90 3.31
N ALA A 63 -1.26 -5.90 3.13
CA ALA A 63 -2.09 -7.09 3.34
C ALA A 63 -1.74 -8.23 2.37
N SER A 64 -1.28 -7.91 1.16
CA SER A 64 -0.85 -8.90 0.19
C SER A 64 0.42 -9.67 0.59
N LEU A 65 1.11 -9.27 1.65
CA LEU A 65 2.21 -10.03 2.25
C LEU A 65 1.72 -11.17 3.17
N LEU A 66 0.44 -11.17 3.54
CA LEU A 66 -0.12 -12.05 4.56
C LEU A 66 -0.88 -13.23 3.94
N PRO A 67 -0.85 -14.42 4.57
CA PRO A 67 -1.50 -15.60 4.01
C PRO A 67 -3.02 -15.61 4.18
N GLY A 68 -3.59 -14.71 4.96
CA GLY A 68 -5.03 -14.62 5.23
C GLY A 68 -5.75 -13.63 4.31
N TYR A 69 -7.07 -13.76 4.23
CA TYR A 69 -7.92 -12.83 3.50
C TYR A 69 -8.12 -11.54 4.28
N THR A 70 -7.94 -10.41 3.60
CA THR A 70 -8.26 -9.08 4.12
C THR A 70 -9.26 -8.41 3.19
N VAL A 71 -10.32 -7.87 3.76
CA VAL A 71 -11.35 -7.12 3.02
C VAL A 71 -11.20 -5.64 3.31
N PHE A 72 -11.12 -4.84 2.26
CA PHE A 72 -11.02 -3.37 2.34
C PHE A 72 -12.31 -2.71 1.89
N THR A 73 -12.71 -1.68 2.63
CA THR A 73 -13.82 -0.81 2.29
C THR A 73 -13.49 0.64 2.67
N GLY A 74 -14.42 1.53 2.45
CA GLY A 74 -14.35 2.93 2.84
C GLY A 74 -15.66 3.65 2.52
N ASP A 75 -15.65 4.96 2.59
CA ASP A 75 -16.80 5.79 2.31
C ASP A 75 -17.25 5.75 0.84
N ALA A 76 -18.27 6.54 0.51
CA ALA A 76 -18.77 6.60 -0.87
C ALA A 76 -17.74 7.13 -1.87
N SER A 77 -16.77 7.95 -1.45
CA SER A 77 -15.68 8.43 -2.30
C SER A 77 -14.70 7.32 -2.62
N ILE A 78 -14.25 6.58 -1.62
CA ILE A 78 -13.35 5.43 -1.76
C ILE A 78 -13.96 4.36 -2.66
N ARG A 79 -15.25 4.07 -2.50
CA ARG A 79 -15.95 3.08 -3.33
C ARG A 79 -16.18 3.51 -4.78
N ARG A 80 -15.70 4.69 -5.19
CA ARG A 80 -15.64 5.14 -6.59
C ARG A 80 -14.22 5.20 -7.14
N ARG A 81 -13.19 5.14 -6.28
CA ARG A 81 -11.79 5.19 -6.71
C ARG A 81 -11.36 3.85 -7.29
N PRO A 82 -10.72 3.82 -8.49
CA PRO A 82 -10.23 2.58 -9.06
C PRO A 82 -9.21 1.88 -8.14
N SER A 83 -9.35 0.59 -7.98
CA SER A 83 -8.40 -0.28 -7.25
C SER A 83 -7.84 -1.38 -8.16
N THR A 84 -8.52 -1.69 -9.25
CA THR A 84 -8.15 -2.79 -10.15
C THR A 84 -6.71 -2.72 -10.65
N PRO A 85 -6.11 -1.57 -11.04
CA PRO A 85 -4.73 -1.56 -11.48
C PRO A 85 -3.75 -2.07 -10.41
N LEU A 86 -3.99 -1.74 -9.14
CA LEU A 86 -3.19 -2.28 -8.05
C LEU A 86 -3.49 -3.76 -7.81
N LEU A 87 -4.75 -4.17 -7.82
CA LEU A 87 -5.14 -5.58 -7.62
C LEU A 87 -4.54 -6.47 -8.71
N ASP A 88 -4.55 -6.02 -9.97
CA ASP A 88 -3.94 -6.71 -11.10
C ASP A 88 -2.41 -6.82 -10.93
N ALA A 89 -1.76 -5.76 -10.45
CA ALA A 89 -0.34 -5.78 -10.13
C ALA A 89 -0.01 -6.79 -9.02
N LEU A 90 -0.80 -6.84 -7.96
CA LEU A 90 -0.63 -7.81 -6.88
C LEU A 90 -0.87 -9.25 -7.35
N THR A 91 -1.81 -9.44 -8.28
CA THR A 91 -2.07 -10.76 -8.89
C THR A 91 -0.89 -11.22 -9.74
N GLN A 92 -0.21 -10.34 -10.48
CA GLN A 92 1.03 -10.66 -11.19
C GLN A 92 2.12 -11.18 -10.23
N LEU A 93 2.13 -10.71 -8.99
CA LEU A 93 3.06 -11.14 -7.95
C LEU A 93 2.58 -12.39 -7.16
N GLY A 94 1.44 -12.97 -7.55
CA GLY A 94 0.92 -14.22 -7.00
C GLY A 94 -0.11 -14.08 -5.89
N ALA A 95 -0.57 -12.86 -5.59
CA ALA A 95 -1.69 -12.67 -4.66
C ALA A 95 -3.02 -13.09 -5.30
N PHE A 96 -3.96 -13.49 -4.46
CA PHE A 96 -5.38 -13.43 -4.80
C PHE A 96 -5.88 -12.01 -4.50
N ALA A 97 -6.31 -11.28 -5.52
CA ALA A 97 -6.79 -9.91 -5.35
C ALA A 97 -7.96 -9.64 -6.31
N THR A 98 -9.12 -9.25 -5.77
CA THR A 98 -10.32 -9.01 -6.57
C THR A 98 -11.28 -8.05 -5.87
N THR A 99 -12.15 -7.41 -6.65
CA THR A 99 -13.28 -6.65 -6.10
C THR A 99 -14.39 -7.60 -5.67
N THR A 100 -15.17 -7.20 -4.66
CA THR A 100 -16.26 -8.03 -4.11
C THR A 100 -17.49 -8.12 -5.02
N ARG A 101 -17.61 -7.22 -5.99
CA ARG A 101 -18.74 -7.18 -6.93
C ARG A 101 -18.26 -7.43 -8.35
N PRO A 102 -18.87 -8.36 -9.09
CA PRO A 102 -18.53 -8.59 -10.50
C PRO A 102 -18.57 -7.30 -11.30
N GLY A 103 -17.52 -7.05 -12.11
CA GLY A 103 -17.40 -5.87 -12.97
C GLY A 103 -17.08 -4.56 -12.25
N SER A 104 -17.00 -4.54 -10.92
CA SER A 104 -16.55 -3.35 -10.18
C SER A 104 -15.05 -3.12 -10.41
N LYS A 105 -14.65 -1.85 -10.41
CA LYS A 105 -13.23 -1.43 -10.50
C LYS A 105 -12.69 -0.86 -9.18
N SER A 106 -13.51 -0.80 -8.15
CA SER A 106 -13.23 -0.11 -6.88
C SER A 106 -13.60 -0.95 -5.67
N ALA A 107 -13.23 -0.48 -4.49
CA ALA A 107 -13.60 -1.12 -3.22
C ALA A 107 -15.15 -1.27 -3.08
N PRO A 108 -15.66 -2.24 -2.30
CA PRO A 108 -14.86 -3.16 -1.49
C PRO A 108 -14.08 -4.17 -2.34
N HIS A 109 -12.88 -4.52 -1.87
CA HIS A 109 -12.05 -5.54 -2.50
C HIS A 109 -11.42 -6.48 -1.47
N ILE A 110 -10.95 -7.62 -1.93
CA ILE A 110 -10.33 -8.66 -1.11
C ILE A 110 -8.93 -8.91 -1.63
N VAL A 111 -7.98 -9.08 -0.72
CA VAL A 111 -6.62 -9.48 -1.03
C VAL A 111 -6.17 -10.60 -0.09
N ARG A 112 -5.37 -11.52 -0.62
CA ARG A 112 -4.66 -12.56 0.14
C ARG A 112 -3.33 -12.84 -0.54
N GLY A 113 -2.25 -12.81 0.23
CA GLY A 113 -0.90 -13.19 -0.18
C GLY A 113 -0.52 -14.62 0.22
N PRO A 114 0.78 -14.87 0.37
CA PRO A 114 1.85 -13.87 0.22
C PRO A 114 2.22 -13.62 -1.24
N ILE A 115 2.48 -12.35 -1.57
CA ILE A 115 3.12 -11.99 -2.85
C ILE A 115 4.58 -12.44 -2.88
N LYS A 116 5.07 -12.64 -4.09
CA LYS A 116 6.48 -13.01 -4.36
C LYS A 116 7.21 -11.83 -4.99
N SER A 117 8.54 -11.85 -4.88
CA SER A 117 9.39 -10.97 -5.67
C SER A 117 9.27 -11.29 -7.18
N GLY A 118 9.63 -10.34 -8.02
CA GLY A 118 9.59 -10.50 -9.47
C GLY A 118 9.41 -9.18 -10.19
N VAL A 119 9.07 -9.27 -11.46
CA VAL A 119 8.73 -8.10 -12.29
C VAL A 119 7.23 -7.89 -12.25
N VAL A 120 6.81 -6.66 -11.96
CA VAL A 120 5.40 -6.27 -11.93
C VAL A 120 5.18 -5.02 -12.77
N LYS A 121 4.17 -5.04 -13.59
CA LYS A 121 3.73 -3.87 -14.37
C LYS A 121 2.49 -3.26 -13.72
N VAL A 122 2.53 -1.93 -13.52
CA VAL A 122 1.43 -1.18 -12.90
C VAL A 122 1.23 0.16 -13.60
N GLU A 123 0.00 0.65 -13.63
CA GLU A 123 -0.30 2.00 -14.08
C GLU A 123 0.41 3.04 -13.23
N GLY A 124 0.94 4.08 -13.87
CA GLY A 124 1.66 5.17 -13.19
C GLY A 124 0.75 6.24 -12.57
N ASN A 125 -0.56 6.13 -12.71
CA ASN A 125 -1.53 7.11 -12.21
C ASN A 125 -2.71 6.41 -11.51
N PRO A 126 -2.91 6.67 -10.21
CA PRO A 126 -2.12 7.56 -9.33
C PRO A 126 -0.78 6.95 -8.89
N SER A 127 0.16 7.80 -8.52
CA SER A 127 1.48 7.43 -7.98
C SER A 127 1.43 6.50 -6.76
N GLN A 128 0.32 6.50 -6.05
CA GLN A 128 0.07 5.69 -4.87
C GLN A 128 0.14 4.18 -5.15
N TYR A 129 -0.16 3.71 -6.37
CA TYR A 129 0.02 2.31 -6.73
C TYR A 129 1.50 1.91 -6.69
N ILE A 130 2.35 2.76 -7.27
CA ILE A 130 3.81 2.55 -7.27
C ILE A 130 4.34 2.61 -5.84
N SER A 131 4.01 3.66 -5.10
CA SER A 131 4.44 3.84 -3.72
C SER A 131 4.01 2.68 -2.81
N SER A 132 2.82 2.12 -3.01
CA SER A 132 2.34 0.99 -2.23
C SER A 132 3.16 -0.29 -2.46
N LEU A 133 3.51 -0.58 -3.72
CA LEU A 133 4.38 -1.70 -4.08
C LEU A 133 5.81 -1.48 -3.56
N MET A 134 6.31 -0.24 -3.62
CA MET A 134 7.61 0.11 -3.04
C MET A 134 7.67 -0.19 -1.54
N LEU A 135 6.62 0.12 -0.80
CA LEU A 135 6.55 -0.13 0.65
C LEU A 135 6.49 -1.63 0.98
N ALA A 136 5.83 -2.43 0.16
CA ALA A 136 5.75 -3.89 0.36
C ALA A 136 7.03 -4.63 -0.06
N ALA A 137 7.75 -4.11 -1.07
CA ALA A 137 8.91 -4.77 -1.68
C ALA A 137 10.01 -5.22 -0.69
N PRO A 138 10.40 -4.45 0.37
CA PRO A 138 11.41 -4.87 1.32
C PRO A 138 11.06 -6.10 2.14
N MET A 139 9.78 -6.44 2.20
CA MET A 139 9.26 -7.57 2.97
C MET A 139 9.09 -8.84 2.12
N CYS A 140 9.39 -8.76 0.83
CA CYS A 140 9.39 -9.91 -0.07
C CYS A 140 10.81 -10.52 -0.14
N ASP A 141 10.86 -11.85 -0.30
CA ASP A 141 12.13 -12.55 -0.56
C ASP A 141 12.60 -12.25 -1.98
N GLY A 142 13.74 -11.57 -2.11
CA GLY A 142 14.37 -11.26 -3.40
C GLY A 142 14.04 -9.90 -3.99
N MET A 143 14.37 -9.71 -5.27
CA MET A 143 14.24 -8.42 -5.95
C MET A 143 12.85 -8.24 -6.56
N MET A 144 12.24 -7.08 -6.30
CA MET A 144 11.03 -6.63 -6.99
C MET A 144 11.39 -5.53 -8.00
N THR A 145 11.03 -5.71 -9.25
CA THR A 145 11.15 -4.70 -10.30
C THR A 145 9.75 -4.16 -10.63
N ILE A 146 9.55 -2.86 -10.43
CA ILE A 146 8.29 -2.19 -10.74
C ILE A 146 8.46 -1.45 -12.08
N GLU A 147 7.68 -1.86 -13.07
CA GLU A 147 7.61 -1.22 -14.37
C GLU A 147 6.33 -0.38 -14.45
N CYS A 148 6.46 0.86 -14.86
CA CYS A 148 5.31 1.74 -15.05
C CYS A 148 5.45 2.55 -16.33
N ASP A 149 4.34 2.74 -17.01
CA ASP A 149 4.23 3.64 -18.16
C ASP A 149 3.62 4.96 -17.69
N ASN A 150 4.21 6.09 -18.11
CA ASN A 150 3.72 7.44 -17.83
C ASN A 150 3.44 7.70 -16.33
N PRO A 151 4.47 7.66 -15.47
CA PRO A 151 4.27 7.92 -14.04
C PRO A 151 3.75 9.35 -13.84
N ALA A 152 2.61 9.46 -13.17
CA ALA A 152 2.09 10.73 -12.71
C ALA A 152 2.61 11.04 -11.30
N GLU A 153 2.59 12.31 -10.93
CA GLU A 153 2.86 12.74 -9.56
C GLU A 153 4.19 12.20 -9.00
N THR A 154 5.25 12.17 -9.82
CA THR A 154 6.58 11.62 -9.46
C THR A 154 7.15 12.14 -8.14
N PRO A 155 6.90 13.38 -7.67
CA PRO A 155 7.37 13.85 -6.37
C PRO A 155 6.92 12.98 -5.19
N TYR A 156 5.74 12.35 -5.26
CA TYR A 156 5.27 11.45 -4.20
C TYR A 156 6.01 10.11 -4.21
N ILE A 157 6.41 9.64 -5.38
CA ILE A 157 7.25 8.45 -5.53
C ILE A 157 8.63 8.73 -4.93
N ASP A 158 9.22 9.89 -5.27
CA ASP A 158 10.52 10.33 -4.74
C ASP A 158 10.47 10.49 -3.21
N MET A 159 9.40 11.08 -2.69
CA MET A 159 9.17 11.19 -1.25
C MET A 159 9.12 9.81 -0.58
N THR A 160 8.41 8.86 -1.17
CA THR A 160 8.36 7.48 -0.67
C THR A 160 9.75 6.85 -0.64
N ALA A 161 10.51 6.98 -1.73
CA ALA A 161 11.87 6.48 -1.81
C ALA A 161 12.81 7.14 -0.78
N ASP A 162 12.65 8.45 -0.52
CA ASP A 162 13.43 9.17 0.47
C ASP A 162 13.13 8.67 1.90
N TRP A 163 11.86 8.53 2.25
CA TRP A 163 11.47 7.96 3.55
C TRP A 163 12.01 6.56 3.76
N MET A 164 11.96 5.72 2.74
CA MET A 164 12.48 4.36 2.82
C MET A 164 14.00 4.34 3.02
N ARG A 165 14.75 5.23 2.36
CA ARG A 165 16.20 5.38 2.60
C ARG A 165 16.50 5.83 4.03
N ARG A 166 15.77 6.81 4.55
CA ARG A 166 15.92 7.34 5.92
C ARG A 166 15.61 6.30 7.00
N THR A 167 14.71 5.38 6.74
CA THR A 167 14.37 4.29 7.68
C THR A 167 15.25 3.06 7.54
N GLY A 168 16.31 3.11 6.73
CA GLY A 168 17.24 2.00 6.54
C GLY A 168 16.66 0.84 5.73
N SER A 169 15.53 1.02 5.07
CA SER A 169 14.99 0.01 4.17
C SER A 169 15.96 -0.22 3.02
N PRO A 170 16.26 -1.48 2.63
CA PRO A 170 17.14 -1.78 1.51
C PRO A 170 16.57 -1.18 0.22
N SER A 171 17.13 -0.05 -0.20
CA SER A 171 16.54 0.76 -1.28
C SER A 171 17.06 0.44 -2.67
N SER A 172 18.27 -0.09 -2.79
CA SER A 172 18.94 -0.17 -4.08
C SER A 172 19.15 -1.59 -4.64
N SER A 173 19.23 -2.60 -3.78
CA SER A 173 19.47 -3.97 -4.21
C SER A 173 18.20 -4.81 -4.43
N THR A 174 17.09 -4.39 -3.85
CA THR A 174 15.81 -5.12 -3.89
C THR A 174 14.76 -4.48 -4.79
N ARG A 175 15.04 -3.31 -5.36
CA ARG A 175 14.06 -2.57 -6.17
C ARG A 175 14.69 -1.92 -7.39
N ARG A 176 14.17 -2.26 -8.54
CA ARG A 176 14.44 -1.51 -9.76
C ARG A 176 13.10 -0.96 -10.26
N MET A 177 12.99 0.36 -10.32
CA MET A 177 11.88 1.02 -10.97
C MET A 177 12.30 1.37 -12.39
N ARG A 178 11.49 0.97 -13.37
CA ARG A 178 11.64 1.36 -14.76
C ARG A 178 10.37 2.08 -15.16
N CYS A 179 10.50 3.37 -15.42
CA CYS A 179 9.42 4.17 -15.94
C CYS A 179 9.77 4.56 -17.37
N SER A 180 8.95 4.20 -18.33
CA SER A 180 9.05 4.68 -19.69
C SER A 180 8.15 5.91 -19.83
N ALA A 181 8.74 7.06 -20.14
CA ALA A 181 7.97 8.18 -20.66
C ALA A 181 7.58 7.81 -22.10
N ALA A 182 6.30 7.86 -22.45
CA ALA A 182 5.92 7.80 -23.85
C ALA A 182 6.53 9.01 -24.54
N ASN A 183 7.37 8.79 -25.54
CA ASN A 183 7.81 9.84 -26.44
C ASN A 183 6.55 10.47 -27.05
N ARG A 184 6.30 11.74 -26.73
CA ARG A 184 5.31 12.55 -27.42
C ARG A 184 5.85 12.98 -28.76
#